data_2d172945e02dbc5851499a03d91bc3dc
#
_entry.id   2d172945e02dbc5851499a03d91bc3dc
#
_cell.length_a   1.000
_cell.length_b   1.000
_cell.length_c   1.000
_cell.angle_alpha   90.00
_cell.angle_beta   90.00
_cell.angle_gamma   90.00
#
_symmetry.space_group_name_H-M   'P 1'
#
loop_
_entity.id
_entity.type
_entity.pdbx_description
1 polymer ?
#
loop_
_entity_poly.entity_id
_entity_poly.type
_entity_poly.pdbx_seq_one_letter_code
_entity_poly.pdbx_strand_id
1 'polypeptide(L)'
;VERLRKEGYWVRGVDLKYPEFSETEANEFVQGDLRDVDFVRRVIQYKGEQGNFYNDVPYRLIRPFDEIYQFAADMGGAGFVFTGENDADIMHNSVSINLNVLEEQRKLNETFDGVDKEWTECNRPALEQPTKIFYSGSACMYPEHNQLDPDNPDCREESAYPANPDSEYGWEKLFSERLYLAYNRNYGIPVRIARYHNIFGP
;
A
#
# COMPACT_ATOMS: atom_id res chain seq x y z
N VAL A 1 4.32 -8.30 10.20
CA VAL A 1 4.64 -9.63 9.64
C VAL A 1 4.34 -10.70 10.67
N GLU A 2 5.03 -10.70 11.81
CA GLU A 2 4.92 -11.72 12.89
C GLU A 2 3.47 -12.03 13.29
N ARG A 3 2.65 -10.97 13.52
CA ARG A 3 1.24 -11.12 13.89
C ARG A 3 0.44 -11.90 12.85
N LEU A 4 0.57 -11.53 11.57
CA LEU A 4 -0.14 -12.20 10.47
C LEU A 4 0.31 -13.66 10.33
N ARG A 5 1.61 -13.93 10.49
CA ARG A 5 2.14 -15.30 10.48
C ARG A 5 1.55 -16.15 11.60
N LYS A 6 1.46 -15.59 12.82
CA LYS A 6 0.84 -16.29 13.97
C LYS A 6 -0.65 -16.57 13.77
N GLU A 7 -1.32 -15.73 13.00
CA GLU A 7 -2.73 -15.92 12.61
C GLU A 7 -2.92 -16.86 11.40
N GLY A 8 -1.83 -17.41 10.85
CA GLY A 8 -1.86 -18.40 9.79
C GLY A 8 -1.85 -17.83 8.35
N TYR A 9 -1.65 -16.54 8.19
CA TYR A 9 -1.52 -15.92 6.87
C TYR A 9 -0.19 -16.27 6.21
N TRP A 10 -0.23 -16.46 4.89
CA TRP A 10 0.97 -16.47 4.08
C TRP A 10 1.32 -15.01 3.73
N VAL A 11 2.52 -14.58 4.09
CA VAL A 11 2.93 -13.18 4.03
C VAL A 11 4.10 -13.00 3.07
N ARG A 12 3.95 -12.07 2.11
CA ARG A 12 5.04 -11.55 1.28
C ARG A 12 5.45 -10.17 1.77
N GLY A 13 6.74 -10.00 2.06
CA GLY A 13 7.36 -8.69 2.25
C GLY A 13 7.94 -8.17 0.94
N VAL A 14 7.82 -6.87 0.70
CA VAL A 14 8.40 -6.21 -0.48
C VAL A 14 9.05 -4.90 -0.04
N ASP A 15 10.30 -4.68 -0.40
CA ASP A 15 11.04 -3.45 -0.11
C ASP A 15 12.18 -3.25 -1.13
N LEU A 16 12.70 -2.03 -1.21
CA LEU A 16 13.93 -1.70 -1.96
C LEU A 16 15.17 -2.40 -1.39
N LYS A 17 15.16 -2.68 -0.08
CA LYS A 17 16.27 -3.25 0.67
C LYS A 17 15.82 -4.47 1.48
N TYR A 18 16.74 -5.39 1.72
CA TYR A 18 16.54 -6.38 2.76
C TYR A 18 16.53 -5.72 4.14
N PRO A 19 15.77 -6.26 5.12
CA PRO A 19 15.78 -5.79 6.49
C PRO A 19 17.22 -5.79 7.06
N GLU A 20 17.65 -4.64 7.61
CA GLU A 20 19.04 -4.46 8.05
C GLU A 20 19.24 -4.91 9.51
N PHE A 21 18.20 -4.89 10.33
CA PHE A 21 18.32 -5.08 11.79
C PHE A 21 17.90 -6.46 12.27
N SER A 22 17.09 -7.17 11.50
CA SER A 22 16.65 -8.53 11.82
C SER A 22 16.22 -9.25 10.55
N GLU A 23 16.28 -10.58 10.56
CA GLU A 23 15.67 -11.37 9.50
C GLU A 23 14.15 -11.16 9.51
N THR A 24 13.55 -11.16 8.33
CA THR A 24 12.09 -11.08 8.21
C THR A 24 11.44 -12.43 8.47
N GLU A 25 10.31 -12.43 9.17
CA GLU A 25 9.47 -13.61 9.36
C GLU A 25 8.47 -13.84 8.21
N ALA A 26 8.54 -13.05 7.14
CA ALA A 26 7.70 -13.26 5.96
C ALA A 26 7.98 -14.64 5.33
N ASN A 27 6.95 -15.26 4.75
CA ASN A 27 7.14 -16.51 4.00
C ASN A 27 8.00 -16.30 2.76
N GLU A 28 7.89 -15.12 2.18
CA GLU A 28 8.66 -14.70 1.03
C GLU A 28 9.02 -13.22 1.17
N PHE A 29 10.24 -12.86 0.83
CA PHE A 29 10.67 -11.47 0.75
C PHE A 29 11.21 -11.19 -0.64
N VAL A 30 10.70 -10.14 -1.27
CA VAL A 30 11.05 -9.76 -2.63
C VAL A 30 11.64 -8.36 -2.63
N GLN A 31 12.91 -8.27 -3.00
CA GLN A 31 13.57 -6.97 -3.15
C GLN A 31 13.28 -6.38 -4.52
N GLY A 32 12.84 -5.11 -4.55
CA GLY A 32 12.63 -4.38 -5.79
C GLY A 32 11.92 -3.05 -5.60
N ASP A 33 11.74 -2.35 -6.70
CA ASP A 33 11.24 -0.98 -6.75
C ASP A 33 9.76 -0.94 -7.15
N LEU A 34 8.90 -0.47 -6.26
CA LEU A 34 7.46 -0.32 -6.52
C LEU A 34 7.13 0.86 -7.47
N ARG A 35 8.12 1.67 -7.87
CA ARG A 35 7.96 2.64 -8.96
C ARG A 35 8.02 1.97 -10.33
N ASP A 36 8.56 0.75 -10.41
CA ASP A 36 8.49 -0.09 -11.62
C ASP A 36 7.13 -0.82 -11.67
N VAL A 37 6.31 -0.46 -12.62
CA VAL A 37 4.96 -1.02 -12.81
C VAL A 37 4.99 -2.53 -13.10
N ASP A 38 6.00 -3.02 -13.83
CA ASP A 38 6.12 -4.43 -14.14
C ASP A 38 6.54 -5.23 -12.89
N PHE A 39 7.34 -4.62 -12.03
CA PHE A 39 7.65 -5.20 -10.73
C PHE A 39 6.39 -5.27 -9.85
N VAL A 40 5.62 -4.16 -9.73
CA VAL A 40 4.35 -4.15 -8.97
C VAL A 40 3.42 -5.24 -9.46
N ARG A 41 3.19 -5.33 -10.78
CA ARG A 41 2.33 -6.37 -11.38
C ARG A 41 2.71 -7.78 -10.95
N ARG A 42 4.02 -8.05 -10.82
CA ARG A 42 4.50 -9.37 -10.38
C ARG A 42 4.28 -9.61 -8.89
N VAL A 43 4.52 -8.60 -8.05
CA VAL A 43 4.54 -8.80 -6.59
C VAL A 43 3.17 -8.79 -5.94
N ILE A 44 2.16 -8.19 -6.58
CA ILE A 44 0.77 -8.22 -6.08
C ILE A 44 0.01 -9.51 -6.44
N GLN A 45 0.65 -10.42 -7.16
CA GLN A 45 0.07 -11.71 -7.57
C GLN A 45 0.68 -12.85 -6.77
N TYR A 46 -0.18 -13.71 -6.21
CA TYR A 46 0.25 -14.95 -5.61
C TYR A 46 0.26 -16.07 -6.66
N LYS A 47 1.36 -16.79 -6.77
CA LYS A 47 1.57 -17.85 -7.76
C LYS A 47 1.71 -19.25 -7.15
N GLY A 48 1.33 -19.43 -5.89
CA GLY A 48 1.54 -20.67 -5.15
C GLY A 48 2.95 -20.79 -4.55
N GLU A 49 3.12 -21.71 -3.60
CA GLU A 49 4.38 -21.89 -2.85
C GLU A 49 5.54 -22.41 -3.71
N GLN A 50 5.28 -22.99 -4.89
CA GLN A 50 6.27 -23.56 -5.79
C GLN A 50 6.56 -22.69 -7.01
N GLY A 51 5.92 -21.52 -7.11
CA GLY A 51 6.03 -20.62 -8.26
C GLY A 51 7.30 -19.78 -8.18
N ASN A 52 8.31 -20.11 -8.98
CA ASN A 52 9.39 -19.17 -9.23
C ASN A 52 8.82 -17.87 -9.82
N PHE A 53 9.34 -16.72 -9.39
CA PHE A 53 9.01 -15.37 -9.88
C PHE A 53 9.16 -15.21 -11.40
N TYR A 54 9.94 -16.10 -12.02
CA TYR A 54 10.35 -16.05 -13.41
C TYR A 54 9.69 -17.18 -14.19
N ASN A 55 8.64 -16.84 -14.94
CA ASN A 55 8.04 -17.58 -16.05
C ASN A 55 7.42 -18.96 -15.78
N ASP A 56 6.31 -19.24 -16.47
CA ASP A 56 5.65 -20.52 -16.68
C ASP A 56 4.69 -21.03 -15.59
N VAL A 57 4.22 -20.18 -14.66
CA VAL A 57 3.06 -20.56 -13.88
C VAL A 57 1.81 -20.42 -14.76
N PRO A 58 1.05 -21.49 -15.00
CA PRO A 58 -0.19 -21.40 -15.75
C PRO A 58 -1.06 -20.28 -15.15
N TYR A 59 -1.62 -19.41 -15.97
CA TYR A 59 -2.47 -18.28 -15.59
C TYR A 59 -3.56 -18.67 -14.57
N ARG A 60 -4.05 -19.90 -14.67
CA ARG A 60 -5.00 -20.52 -13.74
C ARG A 60 -4.52 -20.65 -12.28
N LEU A 61 -3.23 -20.50 -12.00
CA LEU A 61 -2.66 -20.58 -10.65
C LEU A 61 -2.32 -19.22 -10.05
N ILE A 62 -2.53 -18.14 -10.82
CA ILE A 62 -2.32 -16.78 -10.34
C ILE A 62 -3.59 -16.35 -9.59
N ARG A 63 -3.41 -15.75 -8.44
CA ARG A 63 -4.50 -15.10 -7.70
C ARG A 63 -4.01 -13.80 -7.06
N PRO A 64 -4.90 -12.82 -6.83
CA PRO A 64 -4.58 -11.67 -6.00
C PRO A 64 -4.34 -12.11 -4.55
N PHE A 65 -3.71 -11.24 -3.78
CA PHE A 65 -3.68 -11.37 -2.33
C PHE A 65 -5.04 -10.98 -1.73
N ASP A 66 -5.35 -11.52 -0.57
CA ASP A 66 -6.55 -11.14 0.18
C ASP A 66 -6.42 -9.71 0.74
N GLU A 67 -5.20 -9.34 1.16
CA GLU A 67 -4.90 -8.05 1.76
C GLU A 67 -3.54 -7.50 1.33
N ILE A 68 -3.47 -6.19 1.10
CA ILE A 68 -2.25 -5.44 0.85
C ILE A 68 -2.10 -4.38 1.93
N TYR A 69 -0.95 -4.36 2.59
CA TYR A 69 -0.56 -3.34 3.56
C TYR A 69 0.47 -2.41 2.91
N GLN A 70 0.00 -1.25 2.44
CA GLN A 70 0.83 -0.28 1.74
C GLN A 70 1.47 0.70 2.72
N PHE A 71 2.72 0.43 3.06
CA PHE A 71 3.57 1.27 3.89
C PHE A 71 4.71 1.94 3.11
N ALA A 72 4.97 1.47 1.88
CA ALA A 72 6.08 1.98 1.09
C ALA A 72 5.84 3.43 0.69
N ALA A 73 6.84 4.25 0.94
CA ALA A 73 6.89 5.66 0.57
C ALA A 73 8.34 6.11 0.48
N ASP A 74 8.58 7.19 -0.24
CA ASP A 74 9.86 7.88 -0.16
C ASP A 74 9.80 8.82 1.04
N MET A 75 10.49 8.44 2.11
CA MET A 75 10.45 9.18 3.36
C MET A 75 11.72 8.97 4.18
N GLY A 76 11.93 9.88 5.13
CA GLY A 76 13.04 9.83 6.08
C GLY A 76 12.69 10.55 7.37
N GLY A 77 13.68 10.90 8.15
CA GLY A 77 13.49 11.74 9.34
C GLY A 77 13.13 13.20 8.99
N ALA A 78 12.89 14.02 10.02
CA ALA A 78 12.52 15.43 9.86
C ALA A 78 13.47 16.22 8.93
N GLY A 79 14.77 15.95 8.98
CA GLY A 79 15.75 16.56 8.08
C GLY A 79 15.63 16.15 6.61
N PHE A 80 14.83 15.13 6.30
CA PHE A 80 14.54 14.73 4.93
C PHE A 80 13.22 15.33 4.42
N VAL A 81 12.18 15.35 5.26
CA VAL A 81 10.83 15.72 4.84
C VAL A 81 10.49 17.20 5.00
N PHE A 82 11.27 17.99 5.77
CA PHE A 82 10.95 19.41 6.06
C PHE A 82 12.01 20.41 5.57
N THR A 83 13.06 19.98 4.87
CA THR A 83 14.10 20.88 4.37
C THR A 83 13.76 21.53 3.03
N GLY A 84 12.81 20.97 2.30
CA GLY A 84 12.49 21.37 0.93
C GLY A 84 13.44 20.80 -0.14
N GLU A 85 14.54 20.18 0.26
CA GLU A 85 15.55 19.67 -0.68
C GLU A 85 15.10 18.41 -1.42
N ASN A 86 14.16 17.64 -0.83
CA ASN A 86 13.70 16.36 -1.36
C ASN A 86 12.22 16.38 -1.80
N ASP A 87 11.56 17.51 -1.79
CA ASP A 87 10.12 17.64 -2.00
C ASP A 87 9.67 17.00 -3.32
N ALA A 88 10.37 17.29 -4.40
CA ALA A 88 10.03 16.73 -5.71
C ALA A 88 10.15 15.20 -5.75
N ASP A 89 11.19 14.65 -5.13
CA ASP A 89 11.41 13.20 -5.07
C ASP A 89 10.38 12.52 -4.17
N ILE A 90 10.09 13.10 -3.01
CA ILE A 90 9.05 12.61 -2.08
C ILE A 90 7.70 12.51 -2.79
N MET A 91 7.27 13.59 -3.44
CA MET A 91 6.00 13.62 -4.16
C MET A 91 6.00 12.64 -5.35
N HIS A 92 7.01 12.71 -6.20
CA HIS A 92 7.10 11.87 -7.39
C HIS A 92 7.14 10.37 -7.03
N ASN A 93 8.03 10.00 -6.13
CA ASN A 93 8.27 8.58 -5.81
C ASN A 93 7.09 7.98 -5.06
N SER A 94 6.57 8.64 -4.03
CA SER A 94 5.46 8.12 -3.24
C SER A 94 4.16 8.05 -4.05
N VAL A 95 3.87 9.06 -4.86
CA VAL A 95 2.70 9.04 -5.76
C VAL A 95 2.83 7.93 -6.80
N SER A 96 4.01 7.74 -7.39
CA SER A 96 4.27 6.68 -8.38
C SER A 96 4.02 5.30 -7.78
N ILE A 97 4.51 5.03 -6.56
CA ILE A 97 4.26 3.78 -5.84
C ILE A 97 2.75 3.55 -5.66
N ASN A 98 2.04 4.55 -5.13
CA ASN A 98 0.61 4.44 -4.85
C ASN A 98 -0.23 4.25 -6.11
N LEU A 99 0.09 4.98 -7.19
CA LEU A 99 -0.56 4.83 -8.50
C LEU A 99 -0.35 3.43 -9.07
N ASN A 100 0.88 2.92 -9.06
CA ASN A 100 1.19 1.60 -9.60
C ASN A 100 0.45 0.50 -8.83
N VAL A 101 0.46 0.55 -7.49
CA VAL A 101 -0.24 -0.45 -6.67
C VAL A 101 -1.74 -0.43 -6.95
N LEU A 102 -2.36 0.74 -6.97
CA LEU A 102 -3.81 0.87 -7.20
C LEU A 102 -4.21 0.44 -8.62
N GLU A 103 -3.48 0.88 -9.63
CA GLU A 103 -3.81 0.62 -11.02
C GLU A 103 -3.60 -0.86 -11.39
N GLU A 104 -2.52 -1.48 -10.93
CA GLU A 104 -2.28 -2.91 -11.19
C GLU A 104 -3.26 -3.77 -10.39
N GLN A 105 -3.65 -3.37 -9.16
CA GLN A 105 -4.69 -4.08 -8.42
C GLN A 105 -6.07 -3.94 -9.08
N ARG A 106 -6.40 -2.76 -9.63
CA ARG A 106 -7.64 -2.56 -10.41
C ARG A 106 -7.69 -3.52 -11.61
N LYS A 107 -6.63 -3.54 -12.43
CA LYS A 107 -6.53 -4.45 -13.58
C LYS A 107 -6.63 -5.92 -13.18
N LEU A 108 -6.00 -6.27 -12.05
CA LEU A 108 -6.05 -7.63 -11.54
C LEU A 108 -7.48 -8.01 -11.14
N ASN A 109 -8.21 -7.14 -10.43
CA ASN A 109 -9.61 -7.37 -10.07
C ASN A 109 -10.48 -7.54 -11.32
N GLU A 110 -10.36 -6.66 -12.32
CA GLU A 110 -11.12 -6.76 -13.58
C GLU A 110 -10.87 -8.09 -14.31
N THR A 111 -9.66 -8.60 -14.23
CA THR A 111 -9.31 -9.89 -14.83
C THR A 111 -10.04 -11.07 -14.16
N PHE A 112 -10.34 -10.95 -12.87
CA PHE A 112 -11.03 -12.02 -12.11
C PHE A 112 -12.54 -11.83 -12.07
N ASP A 113 -13.06 -10.62 -12.20
CA ASP A 113 -14.51 -10.35 -12.28
C ASP A 113 -15.14 -10.85 -13.59
N GLY A 114 -14.36 -10.93 -14.68
CA GLY A 114 -14.79 -11.37 -16.00
C GLY A 114 -14.68 -12.88 -16.28
N VAL A 115 -14.17 -13.66 -15.34
CA VAL A 115 -14.02 -15.11 -15.53
C VAL A 115 -15.36 -15.78 -15.26
N ASP A 116 -16.03 -16.22 -16.33
CA ASP A 116 -17.27 -16.99 -16.27
C ASP A 116 -17.18 -18.13 -15.26
N LYS A 117 -18.27 -18.33 -14.50
CA LYS A 117 -18.41 -19.42 -13.52
C LYS A 117 -18.22 -20.83 -14.12
N GLU A 118 -18.22 -20.95 -15.45
CA GLU A 118 -17.92 -22.20 -16.16
C GLU A 118 -16.44 -22.63 -16.07
N TRP A 119 -15.52 -21.70 -15.74
CA TRP A 119 -14.12 -22.03 -15.49
C TRP A 119 -13.85 -22.56 -14.08
N THR A 120 -14.89 -22.71 -13.27
CA THR A 120 -14.80 -23.23 -11.89
C THR A 120 -14.54 -24.74 -11.80
N GLU A 121 -14.50 -25.48 -12.91
CA GLU A 121 -14.10 -26.90 -12.92
C GLU A 121 -12.65 -27.15 -12.45
N CYS A 122 -11.85 -26.10 -12.24
CA CYS A 122 -10.49 -26.18 -11.75
C CYS A 122 -10.35 -25.95 -10.23
N ASN A 123 -11.38 -26.13 -9.41
CA ASN A 123 -11.32 -26.01 -7.94
C ASN A 123 -10.71 -24.69 -7.44
N ARG A 124 -10.95 -23.56 -8.12
CA ARG A 124 -10.62 -22.25 -7.57
C ARG A 124 -11.82 -21.71 -6.82
N PRO A 125 -11.68 -21.31 -5.57
CA PRO A 125 -12.60 -20.34 -5.04
C PRO A 125 -12.42 -19.06 -5.88
N ALA A 126 -13.48 -18.61 -6.57
CA ALA A 126 -13.57 -17.22 -6.98
C ALA A 126 -13.18 -16.40 -5.75
N LEU A 127 -12.44 -15.28 -5.94
CA LEU A 127 -12.23 -14.38 -4.82
C LEU A 127 -13.59 -14.03 -4.28
N GLU A 128 -13.93 -14.55 -3.11
CA GLU A 128 -15.21 -14.25 -2.46
C GLU A 128 -15.32 -12.75 -2.18
N GLN A 129 -14.18 -12.07 -2.12
CA GLN A 129 -14.08 -10.62 -1.91
C GLN A 129 -12.87 -10.03 -2.64
N PRO A 130 -12.97 -8.79 -3.13
CA PRO A 130 -11.83 -8.09 -3.72
C PRO A 130 -10.74 -7.85 -2.68
N THR A 131 -9.48 -7.79 -3.14
CA THR A 131 -8.32 -7.46 -2.31
C THR A 131 -8.56 -6.21 -1.48
N LYS A 132 -8.37 -6.30 -0.18
CA LYS A 132 -8.43 -5.15 0.72
C LYS A 132 -7.08 -4.44 0.75
N ILE A 133 -7.09 -3.11 0.68
CA ILE A 133 -5.86 -2.33 0.79
C ILE A 133 -5.89 -1.49 2.06
N PHE A 134 -4.88 -1.66 2.90
CA PHE A 134 -4.59 -0.74 4.00
C PHE A 134 -3.55 0.27 3.53
N TYR A 135 -3.84 1.56 3.68
CA TYR A 135 -2.92 2.65 3.36
C TYR A 135 -2.48 3.40 4.62
N SER A 136 -1.18 3.62 4.73
CA SER A 136 -0.57 4.41 5.81
C SER A 136 -0.56 5.89 5.46
N GLY A 137 -1.54 6.64 5.97
CA GLY A 137 -1.52 8.09 6.01
C GLY A 137 -0.62 8.63 7.12
N SER A 138 -0.59 9.94 7.31
CA SER A 138 0.24 10.63 8.29
C SER A 138 -0.51 11.80 8.95
N ALA A 139 -0.14 12.13 10.17
CA ALA A 139 -0.59 13.35 10.83
C ALA A 139 -0.12 14.64 10.12
N CYS A 140 0.95 14.56 9.32
CA CYS A 140 1.43 15.67 8.51
C CYS A 140 0.43 16.14 7.44
N MET A 141 -0.64 15.38 7.17
CA MET A 141 -1.70 15.81 6.25
C MET A 141 -2.70 16.79 6.88
N TYR A 142 -2.71 16.93 8.20
CA TYR A 142 -3.54 17.93 8.86
C TYR A 142 -2.98 19.35 8.66
N PRO A 143 -3.85 20.36 8.60
CA PRO A 143 -3.41 21.75 8.58
C PRO A 143 -2.48 22.08 9.75
N GLU A 144 -1.44 22.85 9.50
CA GLU A 144 -0.49 23.26 10.52
C GLU A 144 -1.18 23.87 11.74
N HIS A 145 -2.17 24.75 11.52
CA HIS A 145 -2.87 25.43 12.60
C HIS A 145 -3.64 24.50 13.56
N ASN A 146 -3.95 23.27 13.13
CA ASN A 146 -4.58 22.26 13.99
C ASN A 146 -3.61 21.67 15.02
N GLN A 147 -2.31 21.84 14.83
CA GLN A 147 -1.26 21.22 15.61
C GLN A 147 -0.37 22.23 16.36
N LEU A 148 -0.66 23.54 16.25
CA LEU A 148 0.15 24.58 16.89
C LEU A 148 0.00 24.59 18.42
N ASP A 149 -1.14 24.19 18.94
CA ASP A 149 -1.36 24.03 20.37
C ASP A 149 -1.14 22.58 20.79
N PRO A 150 0.01 22.26 21.43
CA PRO A 150 0.32 20.89 21.80
C PRO A 150 -0.60 20.34 22.90
N ASP A 151 -1.23 21.22 23.67
CA ASP A 151 -2.15 20.83 24.76
C ASP A 151 -3.58 20.56 24.25
N ASN A 152 -3.91 21.09 23.06
CA ASN A 152 -5.24 20.93 22.45
C ASN A 152 -5.18 20.81 20.92
N PRO A 153 -4.53 19.78 20.38
CA PRO A 153 -4.46 19.57 18.94
C PRO A 153 -5.82 19.14 18.38
N ASP A 154 -6.23 19.68 17.24
CA ASP A 154 -7.41 19.21 16.51
C ASP A 154 -7.03 18.28 15.37
N CYS A 155 -6.91 17.01 15.66
CA CYS A 155 -6.58 15.95 14.70
C CYS A 155 -7.74 14.96 14.47
N ARG A 156 -8.98 15.43 14.59
CA ARG A 156 -10.17 14.65 14.17
C ARG A 156 -10.15 14.46 12.65
N GLU A 157 -10.72 13.37 12.16
CA GLU A 157 -10.66 13.04 10.73
C GLU A 157 -11.19 14.16 9.83
N GLU A 158 -12.28 14.81 10.23
CA GLU A 158 -12.89 15.92 9.50
C GLU A 158 -12.04 17.20 9.49
N SER A 159 -11.18 17.40 10.49
CA SER A 159 -10.38 18.63 10.65
C SER A 159 -9.20 18.73 9.66
N ALA A 160 -8.97 17.69 8.84
CA ALA A 160 -8.02 17.77 7.73
C ALA A 160 -8.46 18.75 6.64
N TYR A 161 -9.68 19.28 6.71
CA TYR A 161 -10.20 20.23 5.74
C TYR A 161 -10.77 21.49 6.44
N PRO A 162 -10.53 22.70 5.83
CA PRO A 162 -9.81 22.95 4.59
C PRO A 162 -8.34 22.54 4.66
N ALA A 163 -7.83 21.92 3.60
CA ALA A 163 -6.48 21.36 3.58
C ALA A 163 -5.40 22.46 3.57
N ASN A 164 -4.43 22.33 4.45
CA ASN A 164 -3.24 23.19 4.51
C ASN A 164 -2.08 22.46 5.21
N PRO A 165 -1.63 21.31 4.69
CA PRO A 165 -0.42 20.66 5.19
C PRO A 165 0.80 21.57 5.18
N ASP A 166 1.72 21.37 6.10
CA ASP A 166 2.91 22.21 6.30
C ASP A 166 4.11 21.81 5.41
N SER A 167 3.98 20.73 4.66
CA SER A 167 5.08 20.16 3.86
C SER A 167 4.55 19.43 2.63
N GLU A 168 5.40 19.28 1.61
CA GLU A 168 5.07 18.52 0.42
C GLU A 168 4.83 17.04 0.74
N TYR A 169 5.47 16.50 1.77
CA TYR A 169 5.16 15.19 2.31
C TYR A 169 3.71 15.11 2.82
N GLY A 170 3.25 16.11 3.56
CA GLY A 170 1.87 16.19 4.03
C GLY A 170 0.86 16.28 2.87
N TRP A 171 1.18 17.07 1.86
CA TRP A 171 0.38 17.18 0.64
C TRP A 171 0.33 15.86 -0.16
N GLU A 172 1.45 15.17 -0.30
CA GLU A 172 1.50 13.84 -0.92
C GLU A 172 0.62 12.85 -0.19
N LYS A 173 0.74 12.78 1.13
CA LYS A 173 -0.06 11.87 1.96
C LYS A 173 -1.56 12.15 1.85
N LEU A 174 -1.96 13.41 1.83
CA LEU A 174 -3.36 13.81 1.65
C LEU A 174 -3.86 13.51 0.24
N PHE A 175 -3.05 13.77 -0.79
CA PHE A 175 -3.38 13.41 -2.17
C PHE A 175 -3.58 11.91 -2.30
N SER A 176 -2.66 11.11 -1.78
CA SER A 176 -2.73 9.65 -1.85
C SER A 176 -3.95 9.11 -1.10
N GLU A 177 -4.30 9.65 0.08
CA GLU A 177 -5.55 9.30 0.76
C GLU A 177 -6.76 9.49 -0.16
N ARG A 178 -6.85 10.67 -0.80
CA ARG A 178 -7.96 10.96 -1.74
C ARG A 178 -7.94 10.04 -2.96
N LEU A 179 -6.76 9.67 -3.44
CA LEU A 179 -6.59 8.73 -4.54
C LEU A 179 -7.14 7.34 -4.17
N TYR A 180 -6.76 6.79 -3.02
CA TYR A 180 -7.29 5.53 -2.50
C TYR A 180 -8.81 5.55 -2.35
N LEU A 181 -9.37 6.63 -1.78
CA LEU A 181 -10.81 6.80 -1.66
C LEU A 181 -11.51 6.93 -3.02
N ALA A 182 -10.87 7.54 -4.01
CA ALA A 182 -11.41 7.60 -5.37
C ALA A 182 -11.46 6.21 -6.03
N TYR A 183 -10.39 5.41 -5.89
CA TYR A 183 -10.38 4.03 -6.38
C TYR A 183 -11.41 3.15 -5.67
N ASN A 184 -11.63 3.36 -4.38
CA ASN A 184 -12.71 2.69 -3.67
C ASN A 184 -14.08 3.03 -4.27
N ARG A 185 -14.38 4.32 -4.48
CA ARG A 185 -15.68 4.75 -5.03
C ARG A 185 -15.90 4.32 -6.47
N ASN A 186 -14.87 4.39 -7.31
CA ASN A 186 -15.01 4.19 -8.75
C ASN A 186 -14.87 2.73 -9.17
N TYR A 187 -14.06 1.96 -8.45
CA TYR A 187 -13.69 0.59 -8.82
C TYR A 187 -13.98 -0.45 -7.74
N GLY A 188 -14.58 -0.04 -6.62
CA GLY A 188 -14.99 -0.96 -5.56
C GLY A 188 -13.84 -1.60 -4.78
N ILE A 189 -12.60 -1.09 -4.89
CA ILE A 189 -11.46 -1.61 -4.13
C ILE A 189 -11.65 -1.27 -2.65
N PRO A 190 -11.80 -2.24 -1.74
CA PRO A 190 -11.97 -1.95 -0.33
C PRO A 190 -10.69 -1.34 0.26
N VAL A 191 -10.80 -0.13 0.81
CA VAL A 191 -9.67 0.59 1.38
C VAL A 191 -9.91 0.86 2.87
N ARG A 192 -8.84 0.76 3.66
CA ARG A 192 -8.74 1.27 5.03
C ARG A 192 -7.55 2.19 5.12
N ILE A 193 -7.72 3.33 5.76
CA ILE A 193 -6.68 4.35 5.87
C ILE A 193 -6.49 4.66 7.35
N ALA A 194 -5.23 4.68 7.81
CA ALA A 194 -4.88 5.19 9.12
C ALA A 194 -3.95 6.40 8.97
N ARG A 195 -4.28 7.51 9.61
CA ARG A 195 -3.41 8.68 9.72
C ARG A 195 -2.55 8.50 10.95
N TYR A 196 -1.33 8.02 10.74
CA TYR A 196 -0.41 7.77 11.83
C TYR A 196 0.16 9.07 12.38
N HIS A 197 0.10 9.20 13.69
CA HIS A 197 0.91 10.11 14.47
C HIS A 197 2.28 9.46 14.73
N ASN A 198 3.00 9.93 15.74
CA ASN A 198 4.28 9.31 16.11
C ASN A 198 4.03 7.90 16.65
N ILE A 199 4.40 6.90 15.86
CA ILE A 199 4.30 5.49 16.24
C ILE A 199 5.68 5.02 16.68
N PHE A 200 5.72 4.37 17.82
CA PHE A 200 6.91 3.74 18.37
C PHE A 200 6.56 2.34 18.88
N GLY A 201 7.54 1.51 18.95
CA GLY A 201 7.38 0.13 19.39
C GLY A 201 8.61 -0.39 20.13
N PRO A 202 8.54 -1.60 20.71
CA PRO A 202 9.70 -2.23 21.35
C PRO A 202 10.79 -2.52 20.35
#